data_6a690f21aefcee3a76bab6672a77f24b
#
_entry.id   6a690f21aefcee3a76bab6672a77f24b
#
_cell.length_a   1.000
_cell.length_b   1.000
_cell.length_c   1.000
_cell.angle_alpha   90.00
_cell.angle_beta   90.00
_cell.angle_gamma   90.00
#
_symmetry.space_group_name_H-M   'P 1'
#
loop_
_entity.id
_entity.type
_entity.pdbx_description
1 polymer ?
#
loop_
_entity_poly.entity_id
_entity_poly.type
_entity_poly.pdbx_seq_one_letter_code
_entity_poly.pdbx_strand_id
1 'polypeptide(L)'
;MFEIYRSRFKPSEQLDRPYAIVGVNIVAAESDEKARRLATTQQMSFTNIFRGARGLSQPPIDDIETYWSPMEKAQAMRMLARSIVGSPDTVRKGIASLVQETRADEVIIVSDVYEHSERLRSVELIAKAGELARAA
;
A
#
# COMPACT_ATOMS: atom_id res chain seq x y z
N MET A 1 -4.26 -17.08 5.87
CA MET A 1 -4.74 -16.33 7.07
C MET A 1 -6.25 -16.10 7.01
N PHE A 2 -6.81 -15.44 6.00
CA PHE A 2 -8.25 -15.17 5.89
C PHE A 2 -9.15 -16.41 5.87
N GLU A 3 -8.72 -17.49 5.21
CA GLU A 3 -9.48 -18.76 5.21
C GLU A 3 -9.60 -19.36 6.60
N ILE A 4 -8.52 -19.33 7.38
CA ILE A 4 -8.54 -19.81 8.78
C ILE A 4 -9.49 -18.97 9.63
N TYR A 5 -9.46 -17.65 9.46
CA TYR A 5 -10.40 -16.77 10.17
C TYR A 5 -11.85 -17.10 9.81
N ARG A 6 -12.17 -17.20 8.52
CA ARG A 6 -13.52 -17.49 8.06
C ARG A 6 -14.01 -18.87 8.48
N SER A 7 -13.16 -19.89 8.39
CA SER A 7 -13.54 -21.27 8.75
C SER A 7 -13.74 -21.49 10.27
N ARG A 8 -13.11 -20.63 11.08
CA ARG A 8 -13.20 -20.72 12.55
C ARG A 8 -14.09 -19.65 13.17
N PHE A 9 -14.68 -18.79 12.36
CA PHE A 9 -15.54 -17.73 12.83
C PHE A 9 -16.79 -18.31 13.53
N LYS A 10 -17.12 -17.75 14.68
CA LYS A 10 -18.36 -18.04 15.40
C LYS A 10 -19.18 -16.77 15.50
N PRO A 11 -20.44 -16.76 15.07
CA PRO A 11 -21.32 -15.62 15.21
C PRO A 11 -21.44 -15.15 16.67
N SER A 12 -21.59 -13.85 16.86
CA SER A 12 -21.79 -13.21 18.15
C SER A 12 -22.88 -12.13 18.04
N GLU A 13 -23.22 -11.51 19.15
CA GLU A 13 -24.18 -10.38 19.16
C GLU A 13 -23.70 -9.18 18.32
N GLN A 14 -22.39 -9.08 18.06
CA GLN A 14 -21.79 -7.98 17.30
C GLN A 14 -21.65 -8.28 15.82
N LEU A 15 -21.46 -9.54 15.43
CA LEU A 15 -21.19 -9.95 14.05
C LEU A 15 -21.83 -11.31 13.75
N ASP A 16 -22.74 -11.33 12.80
CA ASP A 16 -23.38 -12.57 12.33
C ASP A 16 -22.49 -13.37 11.36
N ARG A 17 -21.58 -12.69 10.69
CA ARG A 17 -20.65 -13.26 9.68
C ARG A 17 -19.25 -12.68 9.83
N PRO A 18 -18.21 -13.37 9.30
CA PRO A 18 -16.85 -12.83 9.31
C PRO A 18 -16.79 -11.50 8.56
N TYR A 19 -16.09 -10.52 9.14
CA TYR A 19 -15.80 -9.23 8.52
C TYR A 19 -14.29 -9.01 8.47
N ALA A 20 -13.73 -8.91 7.27
CA ALA A 20 -12.30 -8.81 7.06
C ALA A 20 -11.92 -7.42 6.56
N ILE A 21 -11.02 -6.77 7.28
CA ILE A 21 -10.42 -5.48 6.89
C ILE A 21 -8.96 -5.73 6.51
N VAL A 22 -8.53 -5.19 5.37
CA VAL A 22 -7.14 -5.31 4.88
C VAL A 22 -6.48 -3.95 4.83
N GLY A 23 -5.33 -3.82 5.50
CA GLY A 23 -4.47 -2.66 5.37
C GLY A 23 -3.51 -2.81 4.18
N VAL A 24 -3.37 -1.78 3.37
CA VAL A 24 -2.46 -1.76 2.22
C VAL A 24 -1.81 -0.39 2.03
N ASN A 25 -0.53 -0.39 1.68
CA ASN A 25 0.18 0.82 1.29
C ASN A 25 -0.06 1.10 -0.19
N ILE A 26 -0.54 2.29 -0.53
CA ILE A 26 -0.73 2.70 -1.93
C ILE A 26 -0.11 4.08 -2.15
N VAL A 27 0.69 4.21 -3.20
CA VAL A 27 1.19 5.49 -3.71
C VAL A 27 0.73 5.65 -5.15
N ALA A 28 -0.13 6.62 -5.40
CA ALA A 28 -0.64 6.96 -6.71
C ALA A 28 -0.09 8.28 -7.22
N ALA A 29 0.18 8.36 -8.51
CA ALA A 29 0.50 9.60 -9.21
C ALA A 29 -0.07 9.54 -10.64
N GLU A 30 0.10 10.60 -11.42
CA GLU A 30 -0.38 10.68 -12.81
C GLU A 30 0.26 9.63 -13.73
N SER A 31 1.47 9.18 -13.40
CA SER A 31 2.19 8.12 -14.13
C SER A 31 2.83 7.11 -13.17
N ASP A 32 3.08 5.90 -13.67
CA ASP A 32 3.79 4.88 -12.90
C ASP A 32 5.21 5.30 -12.54
N GLU A 33 5.89 6.07 -13.40
CA GLU A 33 7.22 6.60 -13.15
C GLU A 33 7.22 7.58 -11.98
N LYS A 34 6.32 8.57 -12.00
CA LYS A 34 6.17 9.53 -10.89
C LYS A 34 5.80 8.82 -9.60
N ALA A 35 4.89 7.86 -9.64
CA ALA A 35 4.50 7.10 -8.46
C ALA A 35 5.67 6.31 -7.86
N ARG A 36 6.49 5.66 -8.70
CA ARG A 36 7.70 4.96 -8.24
C ARG A 36 8.69 5.91 -7.56
N ARG A 37 8.89 7.11 -8.13
CA ARG A 37 9.75 8.12 -7.49
C ARG A 37 9.21 8.53 -6.13
N LEU A 38 7.92 8.85 -6.01
CA LEU A 38 7.29 9.21 -4.73
C LEU A 38 7.37 8.08 -3.69
N ALA A 39 7.24 6.83 -4.11
CA ALA A 39 7.31 5.67 -3.24
C ALA A 39 8.71 5.42 -2.64
N THR A 40 9.76 6.06 -3.15
CA THR A 40 11.11 5.94 -2.56
C THR A 40 11.16 6.47 -1.13
N THR A 41 10.34 7.46 -0.77
CA THR A 41 10.15 7.90 0.62
C THR A 41 9.77 6.75 1.54
N GLN A 42 8.77 5.97 1.17
CA GLN A 42 8.32 4.81 1.92
C GLN A 42 9.40 3.71 1.95
N GLN A 43 10.05 3.45 0.83
CA GLN A 43 11.11 2.44 0.73
C GLN A 43 12.30 2.77 1.65
N MET A 44 12.69 4.05 1.74
CA MET A 44 13.71 4.51 2.68
C MET A 44 13.26 4.35 4.14
N SER A 45 12.01 4.69 4.45
CA SER A 45 11.45 4.54 5.79
C SER A 45 11.48 3.08 6.24
N PHE A 46 11.08 2.15 5.38
CA PHE A 46 11.13 0.71 5.68
C PHE A 46 12.56 0.18 5.80
N THR A 47 13.48 0.68 4.98
CA THR A 47 14.92 0.37 5.10
C THR A 47 15.47 0.80 6.45
N ASN A 48 15.11 2.01 6.91
CA ASN A 48 15.55 2.57 8.18
C ASN A 48 15.03 1.81 9.41
N ILE A 49 13.91 1.11 9.30
CA ILE A 49 13.42 0.21 10.36
C ILE A 49 14.48 -0.87 10.64
N PHE A 50 15.04 -1.48 9.61
CA PHE A 50 16.09 -2.51 9.75
C PHE A 50 17.43 -1.97 10.22
N ARG A 51 17.74 -0.71 9.88
CA ARG A 51 18.94 -0.01 10.36
C ARG A 51 18.82 0.41 11.84
N GLY A 52 17.63 0.34 12.43
CA GLY A 52 17.37 0.93 13.75
C GLY A 52 17.41 2.45 13.74
N ALA A 53 17.45 3.07 12.57
CA ALA A 53 17.57 4.51 12.37
C ALA A 53 16.20 5.15 12.08
N ARG A 54 15.26 5.01 13.01
CA ARG A 54 13.94 5.65 12.89
C ARG A 54 14.07 7.16 12.95
N GLY A 55 13.38 7.82 12.04
CA GLY A 55 13.40 9.28 11.94
C GLY A 55 12.22 9.80 11.15
N LEU A 56 12.28 11.06 10.77
CA LEU A 56 11.30 11.69 9.90
C LEU A 56 11.38 11.11 8.48
N SER A 57 10.27 11.11 7.77
CA SER A 57 10.23 10.78 6.34
C SER A 57 11.17 11.68 5.56
N GLN A 58 11.85 11.12 4.58
CA GLN A 58 12.81 11.83 3.74
C GLN A 58 12.20 12.18 2.38
N PRO A 59 12.65 13.25 1.72
CA PRO A 59 12.24 13.57 0.36
C PRO A 59 12.48 12.39 -0.59
N PRO A 60 11.64 12.21 -1.62
CA PRO A 60 11.85 11.16 -2.59
C PRO A 60 13.15 11.37 -3.39
N ILE A 61 13.79 10.29 -3.75
CA ILE A 61 15.02 10.27 -4.54
C ILE A 61 14.77 9.64 -5.92
N ASP A 62 15.65 9.95 -6.88
CA ASP A 62 15.48 9.48 -8.25
C ASP A 62 15.88 8.00 -8.42
N ASP A 63 16.87 7.54 -7.66
CA ASP A 63 17.36 6.17 -7.71
C ASP A 63 17.48 5.57 -6.30
N ILE A 64 16.54 4.72 -5.94
CA ILE A 64 16.53 4.04 -4.65
C ILE A 64 17.66 3.02 -4.50
N GLU A 65 18.21 2.51 -5.61
CA GLU A 65 19.30 1.54 -5.57
C GLU A 65 20.59 2.13 -4.96
N THR A 66 20.71 3.45 -4.96
CA THR A 66 21.83 4.14 -4.29
C THR A 66 21.69 4.21 -2.78
N TYR A 67 20.49 3.94 -2.25
CA TYR A 67 20.17 4.09 -0.83
C TYR A 67 20.38 2.81 -0.01
N TRP A 68 20.00 1.68 -0.54
CA TRP A 68 20.01 0.40 0.15
C TRP A 68 21.05 -0.59 -0.38
N SER A 69 21.50 -1.49 0.49
CA SER A 69 22.21 -2.69 0.08
C SER A 69 21.24 -3.76 -0.45
N PRO A 70 21.69 -4.80 -1.17
CA PRO A 70 20.85 -5.89 -1.64
C PRO A 70 20.08 -6.59 -0.52
N MET A 71 20.67 -6.72 0.68
CA MET A 71 20.01 -7.33 1.84
C MET A 71 18.90 -6.45 2.38
N GLU A 72 19.15 -5.16 2.54
CA GLU A 72 18.15 -4.19 3.00
C GLU A 72 16.98 -4.07 2.03
N LYS A 73 17.27 -4.06 0.72
CA LYS A 73 16.25 -4.11 -0.33
C LYS A 73 15.36 -5.33 -0.16
N ALA A 74 15.95 -6.52 -0.01
CA ALA A 74 15.18 -7.75 0.16
C ALA A 74 14.28 -7.71 1.40
N GLN A 75 14.76 -7.13 2.50
CA GLN A 75 13.97 -6.97 3.73
C GLN A 75 12.84 -5.94 3.57
N ALA A 76 13.15 -4.75 3.07
CA ALA A 76 12.17 -3.69 2.86
C ALA A 76 11.07 -4.12 1.86
N MET A 77 11.45 -4.72 0.73
CA MET A 77 10.51 -5.16 -0.29
C MET A 77 9.66 -6.35 0.16
N ARG A 78 10.12 -7.17 1.10
CA ARG A 78 9.28 -8.20 1.72
C ARG A 78 8.14 -7.58 2.52
N MET A 79 8.39 -6.52 3.27
CA MET A 79 7.35 -5.80 4.01
C MET A 79 6.41 -5.05 3.08
N LEU A 80 6.93 -4.53 1.97
CA LEU A 80 6.18 -3.79 0.96
C LEU A 80 5.60 -4.67 -0.16
N ALA A 81 5.66 -6.00 -0.03
CA ALA A 81 5.27 -6.95 -1.09
C ALA A 81 3.81 -6.80 -1.58
N ARG A 82 2.94 -6.23 -0.77
CA ARG A 82 1.53 -5.98 -1.10
C ARG A 82 1.24 -4.51 -1.39
N SER A 83 2.27 -3.65 -1.38
CA SER A 83 2.11 -2.24 -1.72
C SER A 83 1.75 -2.08 -3.20
N ILE A 84 0.88 -1.13 -3.49
CA ILE A 84 0.46 -0.79 -4.85
C ILE A 84 1.03 0.58 -5.17
N VAL A 85 1.84 0.66 -6.23
CA VAL A 85 2.50 1.90 -6.64
C VAL A 85 2.28 2.09 -8.13
N GLY A 86 1.66 3.21 -8.53
CA GLY A 86 1.46 3.46 -9.95
C GLY A 86 0.44 4.54 -10.30
N SER A 87 0.13 4.59 -11.58
CA SER A 87 -0.93 5.41 -12.16
C SER A 87 -2.32 4.95 -11.68
N PRO A 88 -3.38 5.76 -11.90
CA PRO A 88 -4.74 5.38 -11.51
C PRO A 88 -5.18 4.01 -12.06
N ASP A 89 -4.76 3.65 -13.28
CA ASP A 89 -5.09 2.35 -13.86
C ASP A 89 -4.36 1.20 -13.16
N THR A 90 -3.07 1.38 -12.87
CA THR A 90 -2.27 0.41 -12.09
C THR A 90 -2.86 0.23 -10.70
N VAL A 91 -3.23 1.33 -10.03
CA VAL A 91 -3.84 1.29 -8.70
C VAL A 91 -5.20 0.59 -8.73
N ARG A 92 -6.06 0.90 -9.70
CA ARG A 92 -7.36 0.24 -9.87
C ARG A 92 -7.21 -1.28 -10.01
N LYS A 93 -6.31 -1.73 -10.88
CA LYS A 93 -6.02 -3.17 -11.07
C LYS A 93 -5.47 -3.81 -9.80
N GLY A 94 -4.56 -3.11 -9.11
CA GLY A 94 -3.98 -3.57 -7.85
C GLY A 94 -5.02 -3.74 -6.74
N ILE A 95 -5.92 -2.79 -6.56
CA ILE A 95 -7.02 -2.86 -5.59
C ILE A 95 -7.96 -4.02 -5.94
N ALA A 96 -8.35 -4.15 -7.21
CA ALA A 96 -9.23 -5.23 -7.67
C ALA A 96 -8.62 -6.61 -7.39
N SER A 97 -7.34 -6.79 -7.70
CA SER A 97 -6.60 -8.03 -7.41
C SER A 97 -6.53 -8.32 -5.91
N LEU A 98 -6.22 -7.31 -5.09
CA LEU A 98 -6.18 -7.45 -3.64
C LEU A 98 -7.53 -7.90 -3.07
N VAL A 99 -8.61 -7.26 -3.49
CA VAL A 99 -9.97 -7.59 -3.04
C VAL A 99 -10.37 -9.00 -3.50
N GLN A 100 -10.08 -9.36 -4.74
CA GLN A 100 -10.35 -10.69 -5.27
C GLN A 100 -9.60 -11.79 -4.48
N GLU A 101 -8.32 -11.56 -4.18
CA GLU A 101 -7.49 -12.53 -3.45
C GLU A 101 -7.90 -12.66 -1.99
N THR A 102 -8.18 -11.55 -1.32
CA THR A 102 -8.47 -11.53 0.11
C THR A 102 -9.94 -11.70 0.42
N ARG A 103 -10.82 -11.37 -0.52
CA ARG A 103 -12.28 -11.22 -0.30
C ARG A 103 -12.56 -10.32 0.89
N ALA A 104 -11.79 -9.25 1.04
CA ALA A 104 -11.95 -8.29 2.12
C ALA A 104 -13.27 -7.53 1.97
N ASP A 105 -13.93 -7.28 3.09
CA ASP A 105 -15.13 -6.45 3.16
C ASP A 105 -14.76 -4.96 3.12
N GLU A 106 -13.56 -4.63 3.61
CA GLU A 106 -13.05 -3.26 3.67
C GLU A 106 -11.54 -3.20 3.43
N VAL A 107 -11.07 -2.12 2.81
CA VAL A 107 -9.65 -1.84 2.60
C VAL A 107 -9.29 -0.53 3.26
N ILE A 108 -8.32 -0.55 4.18
CA ILE A 108 -7.72 0.64 4.78
C ILE A 108 -6.44 0.96 4.03
N ILE A 109 -6.34 2.18 3.51
CA ILE A 109 -5.22 2.62 2.69
C ILE A 109 -4.32 3.56 3.48
N VAL A 110 -3.02 3.29 3.46
CA VAL A 110 -1.97 4.18 3.94
C VAL A 110 -1.20 4.71 2.74
N SER A 111 -1.07 6.03 2.62
CA SER A 111 -0.29 6.67 1.56
C SER A 111 0.82 7.51 2.19
N ASP A 112 2.04 6.99 2.17
CA ASP A 112 3.22 7.67 2.71
C ASP A 112 3.95 8.39 1.57
N VAL A 113 3.60 9.66 1.38
CA VAL A 113 4.19 10.57 0.39
C VAL A 113 4.72 11.80 1.13
N TYR A 114 5.94 12.21 0.85
CA TYR A 114 6.65 13.26 1.57
C TYR A 114 5.98 14.62 1.41
N GLU A 115 5.80 15.09 0.17
CA GLU A 115 5.18 16.38 -0.10
C GLU A 115 3.67 16.33 0.16
N HIS A 116 3.17 17.27 0.96
CA HIS A 116 1.76 17.30 1.36
C HIS A 116 0.80 17.40 0.16
N SER A 117 1.10 18.25 -0.81
CA SER A 117 0.29 18.40 -2.03
C SER A 117 0.25 17.11 -2.86
N GLU A 118 1.38 16.43 -3.01
CA GLU A 118 1.45 15.14 -3.71
C GLU A 118 0.74 14.03 -2.93
N ARG A 119 0.77 14.06 -1.61
CA ARG A 119 0.00 13.13 -0.77
C ARG A 119 -1.50 13.32 -0.94
N LEU A 120 -1.99 14.56 -0.90
CA LEU A 120 -3.40 14.86 -1.18
C LEU A 120 -3.80 14.37 -2.57
N ARG A 121 -2.96 14.65 -3.57
CA ARG A 121 -3.18 14.20 -4.94
C ARG A 121 -3.21 12.68 -5.05
N SER A 122 -2.30 12.00 -4.38
CA SER A 122 -2.28 10.52 -4.33
C SER A 122 -3.59 9.99 -3.75
N VAL A 123 -4.07 10.53 -2.64
CA VAL A 123 -5.34 10.11 -2.02
C VAL A 123 -6.53 10.32 -2.95
N GLU A 124 -6.61 11.45 -3.66
CA GLU A 124 -7.68 11.71 -4.65
C GLU A 124 -7.67 10.67 -5.78
N LEU A 125 -6.49 10.35 -6.32
CA LEU A 125 -6.34 9.37 -7.40
C LEU A 125 -6.71 7.96 -6.92
N ILE A 126 -6.33 7.60 -5.70
CA ILE A 126 -6.67 6.32 -5.08
C ILE A 126 -8.18 6.21 -4.86
N ALA A 127 -8.84 7.26 -4.36
CA ALA A 127 -10.28 7.27 -4.14
C ALA A 127 -11.04 7.03 -5.44
N LYS A 128 -10.69 7.74 -6.51
CA LYS A 128 -11.27 7.54 -7.85
C LYS A 128 -11.04 6.13 -8.39
N ALA A 129 -9.83 5.61 -8.23
CA ALA A 129 -9.51 4.24 -8.65
C ALA A 129 -10.31 3.19 -7.87
N GLY A 130 -10.54 3.41 -6.56
CA GLY A 130 -11.35 2.55 -5.70
C GLY A 130 -12.83 2.54 -6.08
N GLU A 131 -13.41 3.69 -6.43
CA GLU A 131 -14.79 3.79 -6.91
C GLU A 131 -14.99 2.99 -8.19
N LEU A 132 -14.06 3.10 -9.15
CA LEU A 132 -14.10 2.35 -10.41
C LEU A 132 -13.91 0.84 -10.20
N ALA A 133 -13.12 0.44 -9.20
CA ALA A 133 -12.93 -0.97 -8.86
C ALA A 133 -14.19 -1.60 -8.23
N ARG A 134 -15.04 -0.82 -7.56
CA ARG A 134 -16.33 -1.29 -6.99
C ARG A 134 -17.42 -1.43 -8.06
N ALA A 135 -17.35 -0.63 -9.12
CA ALA A 135 -18.34 -0.60 -10.18
C ALA A 135 -18.15 -1.70 -11.25
N ALA A 136 -17.00 -2.34 -11.23
CA ALA A 136 -16.63 -3.42 -12.16
C ALA A 136 -16.88 -4.80 -11.56
#